data_703c6062f0c47731bc6988bc8da73df6
#
_entry.id   703c6062f0c47731bc6988bc8da73df6
#
_cell.length_a   1.000
_cell.length_b   1.000
_cell.length_c   1.000
_cell.angle_alpha   90.00
_cell.angle_beta   90.00
_cell.angle_gamma   90.00
#
_symmetry.space_group_name_H-M   'P 1'
#
loop_
_entity.id
_entity.type
_entity.pdbx_description
1 polymer ?
#
loop_
_entity_poly.entity_id
_entity_poly.type
_entity_poly.pdbx_seq_one_letter_code
_entity_poly.pdbx_strand_id
1 'polypeptide(L)'
;MITANQLVAHAVGDYLLQSEWMVREKGRSNLAALAHVVVYTLPFLFLTQHPVTLLVIAGSHFVLDRWRLARYFIWLKNWPWPGRRPWSECKETGYPPETPKWMSTWLMIIVDNTLHVLINGAAITYIG
;
A
#
# COMPACT_ATOMS: atom_id res chain seq x y z
N MET A 1 -12.53 13.67 -3.12
CA MET A 1 -12.51 13.51 -1.65
C MET A 1 -12.57 12.02 -1.30
N ILE A 2 -11.90 11.61 -0.22
CA ILE A 2 -11.95 10.23 0.25
C ILE A 2 -13.29 9.97 0.92
N THR A 3 -13.97 8.88 0.54
CA THR A 3 -15.29 8.51 1.06
C THR A 3 -15.21 7.21 1.87
N ALA A 4 -16.22 6.95 2.70
CA ALA A 4 -16.33 5.69 3.41
C ALA A 4 -16.35 4.48 2.47
N ASN A 5 -17.01 4.59 1.31
CA ASN A 5 -17.06 3.51 0.32
C ASN A 5 -15.67 3.18 -0.26
N GLN A 6 -14.82 4.18 -0.44
CA GLN A 6 -13.42 3.96 -0.88
C GLN A 6 -12.61 3.23 0.18
N LEU A 7 -12.81 3.57 1.46
CA LEU A 7 -12.15 2.88 2.58
C LEU A 7 -12.60 1.42 2.67
N VAL A 8 -13.90 1.18 2.50
CA VAL A 8 -14.46 -0.19 2.50
C VAL A 8 -13.92 -0.97 1.31
N ALA A 9 -13.92 -0.41 0.11
CA ALA A 9 -13.39 -1.09 -1.08
C ALA A 9 -11.91 -1.46 -0.90
N HIS A 10 -11.09 -0.55 -0.36
CA HIS A 10 -9.70 -0.82 -0.04
C HIS A 10 -9.56 -1.97 0.96
N ALA A 11 -10.30 -1.93 2.06
CA ALA A 11 -10.24 -2.96 3.09
C ALA A 11 -10.71 -4.33 2.57
N VAL A 12 -11.75 -4.36 1.75
CA VAL A 12 -12.21 -5.61 1.11
C VAL A 12 -11.13 -6.18 0.20
N GLY A 13 -10.52 -5.36 -0.65
CA GLY A 13 -9.49 -5.81 -1.57
C GLY A 13 -8.22 -6.28 -0.88
N ASP A 14 -7.79 -5.58 0.15
CA ASP A 14 -6.50 -5.82 0.82
C ASP A 14 -6.58 -6.85 1.95
N TYR A 15 -7.74 -7.05 2.56
CA TYR A 15 -7.85 -7.93 3.73
C TYR A 15 -8.82 -9.10 3.53
N LEU A 16 -9.95 -8.92 2.85
CA LEU A 16 -10.91 -9.99 2.67
C LEU A 16 -10.62 -10.87 1.47
N LEU A 17 -10.19 -10.29 0.35
CA LEU A 17 -10.00 -11.02 -0.91
C LEU A 17 -8.57 -11.47 -1.13
N GLN A 18 -7.62 -10.93 -0.40
CA GLN A 18 -6.21 -11.29 -0.49
C GLN A 18 -5.97 -12.67 0.12
N SER A 19 -5.43 -13.61 -0.68
CA SER A 19 -5.05 -14.94 -0.18
C SER A 19 -3.73 -14.91 0.59
N GLU A 20 -3.47 -15.95 1.39
CA GLU A 20 -2.20 -16.11 2.11
C GLU A 20 -1.00 -16.13 1.16
N TRP A 21 -1.12 -16.78 0.01
CA TRP A 21 -0.09 -16.79 -1.03
C TRP A 21 0.22 -15.36 -1.54
N MET A 22 -0.82 -14.56 -1.80
CA MET A 22 -0.63 -13.16 -2.22
C MET A 22 0.07 -12.35 -1.13
N VAL A 23 -0.33 -12.49 0.12
CA VAL A 23 0.32 -11.81 1.25
C VAL A 23 1.81 -12.10 1.30
N ARG A 24 2.17 -13.36 1.18
CA ARG A 24 3.55 -13.79 1.34
C ARG A 24 4.43 -13.46 0.14
N GLU A 25 3.88 -13.55 -1.07
CA GLU A 25 4.67 -13.52 -2.30
C GLU A 25 4.58 -12.21 -3.09
N LYS A 26 3.60 -11.33 -2.85
CA LYS A 26 3.41 -10.11 -3.64
C LYS A 26 4.62 -9.15 -3.61
N GLY A 27 5.40 -9.17 -2.54
CA GLY A 27 6.64 -8.39 -2.43
C GLY A 27 7.85 -9.00 -3.15
N ARG A 28 7.72 -10.21 -3.69
CA ARG A 28 8.82 -10.97 -4.29
C ARG A 28 8.55 -11.41 -5.72
N SER A 29 7.29 -11.61 -6.08
CA SER A 29 6.85 -12.17 -7.34
C SER A 29 5.93 -11.22 -8.08
N ASN A 30 6.25 -10.93 -9.34
CA ASN A 30 5.39 -10.13 -10.20
C ASN A 30 4.04 -10.82 -10.45
N LEU A 31 4.01 -12.14 -10.54
CA LEU A 31 2.78 -12.91 -10.72
C LEU A 31 1.86 -12.77 -9.50
N ALA A 32 2.40 -12.93 -8.29
CA ALA A 32 1.62 -12.80 -7.06
C ALA A 32 1.12 -11.36 -6.87
N ALA A 33 1.96 -10.36 -7.14
CA ALA A 33 1.57 -8.96 -7.10
C ALA A 33 0.47 -8.64 -8.12
N LEU A 34 0.58 -9.17 -9.34
CA LEU A 34 -0.44 -8.98 -10.38
C LEU A 34 -1.77 -9.64 -10.00
N ALA A 35 -1.72 -10.88 -9.52
CA ALA A 35 -2.91 -11.60 -9.05
C ALA A 35 -3.60 -10.83 -7.92
N HIS A 36 -2.83 -10.32 -6.95
CA HIS A 36 -3.35 -9.51 -5.86
C HIS A 36 -4.02 -8.23 -6.38
N VAL A 37 -3.38 -7.52 -7.29
CA VAL A 37 -3.89 -6.25 -7.83
C VAL A 37 -5.18 -6.44 -8.63
N VAL A 38 -5.29 -7.53 -9.39
CA VAL A 38 -6.55 -7.86 -10.11
C VAL A 38 -7.69 -8.04 -9.10
N VAL A 39 -7.48 -8.86 -8.08
CA VAL A 39 -8.48 -9.11 -7.04
C VAL A 39 -8.77 -7.86 -6.22
N TYR A 40 -7.74 -7.08 -5.89
CA TYR A 40 -7.86 -5.81 -5.17
C TYR A 40 -8.75 -4.80 -5.90
N THR A 41 -8.66 -4.75 -7.22
CA THR A 41 -9.38 -3.76 -8.03
C THR A 41 -10.88 -4.07 -8.15
N LEU A 42 -11.30 -5.32 -7.94
CA LEU A 42 -12.70 -5.73 -8.11
C LEU A 42 -13.70 -4.88 -7.28
N PRO A 43 -13.48 -4.62 -5.99
CA PRO A 43 -14.41 -3.78 -5.22
C PRO A 43 -14.55 -2.36 -5.76
N PHE A 44 -13.51 -1.82 -6.40
CA PHE A 44 -13.54 -0.47 -6.95
C PHE A 44 -14.43 -0.35 -8.19
N LEU A 45 -14.75 -1.46 -8.86
CA LEU A 45 -15.70 -1.47 -9.98
C LEU A 45 -17.11 -1.01 -9.57
N PHE A 46 -17.46 -1.13 -8.29
CA PHE A 46 -18.71 -0.61 -7.75
C PHE A 46 -18.68 0.91 -7.52
N LEU A 47 -17.50 1.52 -7.50
CA LEU A 47 -17.31 2.94 -7.25
C LEU A 47 -17.04 3.74 -8.53
N THR A 48 -16.34 3.13 -9.48
CA THR A 48 -16.00 3.74 -10.75
C THR A 48 -15.83 2.67 -11.82
N GLN A 49 -16.22 3.02 -13.05
CA GLN A 49 -15.95 2.19 -14.23
C GLN A 49 -15.04 2.91 -15.23
N HIS A 50 -14.47 4.04 -14.81
CA HIS A 50 -13.55 4.80 -15.64
C HIS A 50 -12.21 4.06 -15.79
N PRO A 51 -11.81 3.67 -17.00
CA PRO A 51 -10.67 2.77 -17.18
C PRO A 51 -9.33 3.34 -16.71
N VAL A 52 -9.12 4.65 -16.89
CA VAL A 52 -7.89 5.30 -16.46
C VAL A 52 -7.80 5.33 -14.93
N THR A 53 -8.91 5.59 -14.25
CA THR A 53 -8.99 5.56 -12.78
C THR A 53 -8.64 4.17 -12.25
N LEU A 54 -9.23 3.13 -12.83
CA LEU A 54 -8.96 1.74 -12.45
C LEU A 54 -7.49 1.37 -12.72
N LEU A 55 -6.92 1.82 -13.83
CA LEU A 55 -5.50 1.62 -14.13
C LEU A 55 -4.58 2.31 -13.11
N VAL A 56 -4.91 3.53 -12.69
CA VAL A 56 -4.13 4.24 -11.67
C VAL A 56 -4.22 3.51 -10.33
N ILE A 57 -5.43 3.09 -9.92
CA ILE A 57 -5.63 2.32 -8.68
C ILE A 57 -4.82 1.01 -8.73
N ALA A 58 -4.99 0.23 -9.78
CA ALA A 58 -4.29 -1.05 -9.94
C ALA A 58 -2.78 -0.87 -10.06
N GLY A 59 -2.32 0.06 -10.90
CA GLY A 59 -0.90 0.29 -11.16
C GLY A 59 -0.16 0.81 -9.93
N SER A 60 -0.73 1.77 -9.22
CA SER A 60 -0.13 2.31 -8.00
C SER A 60 -0.08 1.26 -6.90
N HIS A 61 -1.13 0.46 -6.75
CA HIS A 61 -1.16 -0.63 -5.78
C HIS A 61 -0.08 -1.68 -6.09
N PHE A 62 0.05 -2.06 -7.36
CA PHE A 62 1.12 -2.98 -7.80
C PHE A 62 2.51 -2.45 -7.42
N VAL A 63 2.81 -1.19 -7.75
CA VAL A 63 4.12 -0.59 -7.50
C VAL A 63 4.42 -0.52 -6.01
N LEU A 64 3.48 -0.03 -5.21
CA LEU A 64 3.64 0.11 -3.76
C LEU A 64 3.88 -1.25 -3.09
N ASP A 65 3.10 -2.25 -3.45
CA ASP A 65 3.20 -3.59 -2.84
C ASP A 65 4.41 -4.36 -3.34
N ARG A 66 4.64 -4.38 -4.66
CA ARG A 66 5.71 -5.20 -5.25
C ARG A 66 7.08 -4.80 -4.73
N TRP A 67 7.33 -3.52 -4.58
CA TRP A 67 8.62 -3.01 -4.11
C TRP A 67 8.58 -2.52 -2.67
N ARG A 68 7.46 -2.72 -1.97
CA ARG A 68 7.30 -2.36 -0.55
C ARG A 68 7.69 -0.92 -0.28
N LEU A 69 7.14 0.01 -1.06
CA LEU A 69 7.57 1.41 -1.05
C LEU A 69 7.25 2.15 0.25
N ALA A 70 6.30 1.68 1.05
CA ALA A 70 5.96 2.28 2.34
C ALA A 70 7.19 2.40 3.25
N ARG A 71 8.08 1.41 3.26
CA ARG A 71 9.29 1.42 4.08
C ARG A 71 10.27 2.53 3.67
N TYR A 72 10.36 2.85 2.38
CA TYR A 72 11.19 3.97 1.91
C TYR A 72 10.61 5.31 2.33
N PHE A 73 9.29 5.47 2.24
CA PHE A 73 8.60 6.66 2.72
C PHE A 73 8.82 6.86 4.23
N ILE A 74 8.70 5.80 5.02
CA ILE A 74 8.95 5.84 6.47
C ILE A 74 10.37 6.29 6.76
N TRP A 75 11.35 5.71 6.08
CA TRP A 75 12.75 6.10 6.26
C TRP A 75 12.99 7.56 5.92
N LEU A 76 12.43 8.04 4.80
CA LEU A 76 12.56 9.44 4.37
C LEU A 76 11.90 10.42 5.34
N LYS A 77 10.71 10.10 5.86
CA LYS A 77 10.03 11.00 6.79
C LYS A 77 10.77 11.15 8.13
N ASN A 78 11.55 10.15 8.51
CA ASN A 78 12.36 10.17 9.73
C ASN A 78 13.72 10.85 9.54
N TRP A 79 14.12 11.10 8.29
CA TRP A 79 15.44 11.63 7.97
C TRP A 79 15.82 12.92 8.71
N PRO A 80 14.95 13.97 8.79
CA PRO A 80 15.31 15.21 9.46
C PRO A 80 15.24 15.15 10.99
N TRP A 81 14.76 14.05 11.57
CA TRP A 81 14.52 13.96 13.01
C TRP A 81 15.62 13.21 13.75
N PRO A 82 15.78 13.45 15.07
CA PRO A 82 16.73 12.69 15.88
C PRO A 82 16.45 11.19 15.88
N GLY A 83 17.51 10.39 16.03
CA GLY A 83 17.39 8.93 16.07
C GLY A 83 17.39 8.26 14.70
N ARG A 84 17.57 9.01 13.63
CA ARG A 84 17.68 8.43 12.28
C ARG A 84 18.84 7.44 12.20
N ARG A 85 18.63 6.39 11.40
CA ARG A 85 19.65 5.40 11.09
C ARG A 85 19.83 5.30 9.57
N PRO A 86 20.99 4.82 9.09
CA PRO A 86 21.18 4.59 7.65
C PRO A 86 20.20 3.55 7.14
N TRP A 87 19.86 3.64 5.85
CA TRP A 87 18.93 2.71 5.20
C TRP A 87 19.30 1.24 5.41
N SER A 88 20.60 0.93 5.41
CA SER A 88 21.09 -0.44 5.62
C SER A 88 20.59 -1.11 6.91
N GLU A 89 20.27 -0.32 7.94
CA GLU A 89 19.75 -0.80 9.21
C GLU A 89 18.21 -0.76 9.27
N CYS A 90 17.54 -0.09 8.34
CA CYS A 90 16.09 0.15 8.35
C CYS A 90 15.33 -0.59 7.25
N LYS A 91 15.96 -1.50 6.54
CA LYS A 91 15.41 -2.14 5.32
C LYS A 91 14.11 -2.91 5.54
N GLU A 92 13.88 -3.43 6.73
CA GLU A 92 12.72 -4.30 6.98
C GLU A 92 11.41 -3.51 6.97
N THR A 93 11.35 -2.38 7.69
CA THR A 93 10.12 -1.59 7.87
C THR A 93 10.29 -0.10 7.56
N GLY A 94 11.52 0.37 7.35
CA GLY A 94 11.87 1.79 7.27
C GLY A 94 12.15 2.42 8.63
N TYR A 95 11.74 1.78 9.72
CA TYR A 95 12.05 2.23 11.10
C TYR A 95 13.41 1.72 11.57
N PRO A 96 14.05 2.45 12.53
CA PRO A 96 15.30 2.00 13.14
C PRO A 96 15.12 0.67 13.89
N PRO A 97 16.21 -0.12 14.05
CA PRO A 97 16.14 -1.41 14.75
C PRO A 97 15.80 -1.27 16.24
N GLU A 98 15.98 -0.09 16.84
CA GLU A 98 15.58 0.19 18.23
C GLU A 98 14.05 0.26 18.40
N THR A 99 13.30 0.50 17.34
CA THR A 99 11.84 0.50 17.40
C THR A 99 11.33 -0.92 17.65
N PRO A 100 10.46 -1.14 18.65
CA PRO A 100 9.92 -2.48 18.90
C PRO A 100 9.30 -3.06 17.61
N LYS A 101 9.56 -4.35 17.34
CA LYS A 101 9.17 -4.99 16.09
C LYS A 101 7.66 -4.94 15.84
N TRP A 102 6.86 -5.14 16.87
CA TRP A 102 5.41 -5.06 16.76
C TRP A 102 4.94 -3.66 16.35
N MET A 103 5.57 -2.62 16.90
CA MET A 103 5.23 -1.21 16.59
C MET A 103 5.64 -0.85 15.17
N SER A 104 6.86 -1.16 14.76
CA SER A 104 7.35 -0.85 13.41
C SER A 104 6.54 -1.57 12.34
N THR A 105 6.12 -2.82 12.59
CA THR A 105 5.27 -3.58 11.67
C THR A 105 3.90 -2.94 11.51
N TRP A 106 3.22 -2.61 12.62
CA TRP A 106 1.90 -1.97 12.57
C TRP A 106 1.94 -0.59 11.94
N LEU A 107 2.94 0.23 12.29
CA LEU A 107 3.09 1.55 11.69
C LEU A 107 3.37 1.46 10.19
N MET A 108 4.16 0.49 9.75
CA MET A 108 4.40 0.26 8.33
C MET A 108 3.10 -0.11 7.60
N ILE A 109 2.30 -0.99 8.16
CA ILE A 109 0.99 -1.37 7.59
C ILE A 109 0.07 -0.16 7.48
N ILE A 110 0.01 0.67 8.52
CA ILE A 110 -0.82 1.89 8.53
C ILE A 110 -0.34 2.89 7.46
N VAL A 111 0.97 3.10 7.34
CA VAL A 111 1.52 3.98 6.30
C VAL A 111 1.22 3.44 4.91
N ASP A 112 1.41 2.16 4.70
CA ASP A 112 1.11 1.51 3.42
C ASP A 112 -0.36 1.69 3.02
N ASN A 113 -1.28 1.39 3.92
CA ASN A 113 -2.72 1.58 3.69
C ASN A 113 -3.06 3.05 3.43
N THR A 114 -2.45 3.97 4.17
CA THR A 114 -2.68 5.40 4.00
C THR A 114 -2.26 5.87 2.61
N LEU A 115 -1.10 5.43 2.12
CA LEU A 115 -0.63 5.76 0.77
C LEU A 115 -1.61 5.25 -0.30
N HIS A 116 -2.08 4.01 -0.18
CA HIS A 116 -3.08 3.45 -1.09
C HIS A 116 -4.38 4.25 -1.10
N VAL A 117 -4.91 4.55 0.08
CA VAL A 117 -6.17 5.30 0.23
C VAL A 117 -6.06 6.70 -0.35
N LEU A 118 -4.95 7.39 -0.13
CA LEU A 118 -4.71 8.72 -0.69
C LEU A 118 -4.68 8.70 -2.22
N ILE A 119 -3.97 7.75 -2.81
CA ILE A 119 -3.87 7.62 -4.27
C ILE A 119 -5.23 7.23 -4.87
N ASN A 120 -5.92 6.27 -4.28
CA ASN A 120 -7.25 5.84 -4.74
C ASN A 120 -8.25 7.00 -4.68
N GLY A 121 -8.25 7.73 -3.57
CA GLY A 121 -9.11 8.89 -3.39
C GLY A 121 -8.84 9.99 -4.41
N ALA A 122 -7.55 10.28 -4.66
CA ALA A 122 -7.16 11.25 -5.68
C ALA A 122 -7.57 10.80 -7.09
N ALA A 123 -7.34 9.53 -7.43
CA ALA A 123 -7.70 8.98 -8.74
C ALA A 123 -9.21 9.09 -8.99
N ILE A 124 -10.03 8.69 -8.03
CA ILE A 124 -11.50 8.75 -8.17
C ILE A 124 -11.99 10.21 -8.21
N THR A 125 -11.36 11.10 -7.43
CA THR A 125 -11.81 12.50 -7.36
C THR A 125 -11.44 13.30 -8.61
N TYR A 126 -10.25 13.10 -9.16
CA TYR A 126 -9.70 13.97 -10.20
C TYR A 126 -9.68 13.36 -11.61
N ILE A 127 -9.79 12.05 -11.71
CA ILE A 127 -9.83 11.37 -13.01
C ILE A 127 -11.26 10.90 -13.33
N GLY A 128 -12.01 10.56 -12.31
CA GLY A 128 -13.39 10.08 -12.41
C GLY A 128 -13.47 8.62 -12.18
#